data_cbf4f19a1631477cf0a97bb761c8c5e4
#
_entry.id   cbf4f19a1631477cf0a97bb761c8c5e4
#
_cell.length_a   1.000
_cell.length_b   1.000
_cell.length_c   1.000
_cell.angle_alpha   90.00
_cell.angle_beta   90.00
_cell.angle_gamma   90.00
#
_symmetry.space_group_name_H-M   'P 1'
#
loop_
_entity.id
_entity.type
_entity.pdbx_description
1 polymer ?
#
loop_
_entity_poly.entity_id
_entity_poly.type
_entity_poly.pdbx_seq_one_letter_code
_entity_poly.pdbx_strand_id
1 'polypeptide(L)'
;GGIDVIVTSPLRRARQTADAVARATGAPLLADDGLIETDFGKWEGMTIAEVSQRWPDQVSAWMRSVDVAPPGGESFADVISRVNAALDRLLAEHQFRTLLLVSHVSPIKIAACRAMLAPPATLFRIQLDVASLCEIGWFADGPAVVRSLNDTAHLSRAGR
;
A
#
# COMPACT_ATOMS: atom_id res chain seq x y z
N GLY A 1 17.72 4.50 -13.83
CA GLY A 1 16.63 5.05 -14.62
C GLY A 1 15.84 6.05 -13.77
N GLY A 2 15.23 7.05 -14.42
CA GLY A 2 14.38 8.02 -13.73
C GLY A 2 13.00 7.44 -13.42
N ILE A 3 12.23 8.17 -12.60
CA ILE A 3 10.81 7.90 -12.37
C ILE A 3 10.02 8.57 -13.50
N ASP A 4 9.18 7.81 -14.20
CA ASP A 4 8.40 8.32 -15.33
C ASP A 4 7.12 9.02 -14.85
N VAL A 5 6.50 8.49 -13.79
CA VAL A 5 5.31 9.06 -13.16
C VAL A 5 5.22 8.66 -11.69
N ILE A 6 4.64 9.53 -10.89
CA ILE A 6 4.30 9.30 -9.50
C ILE A 6 2.79 9.27 -9.39
N VAL A 7 2.24 8.19 -8.78
CA VAL A 7 0.82 8.10 -8.43
C VAL A 7 0.71 7.97 -6.91
N THR A 8 -0.09 8.84 -6.29
CA THR A 8 -0.20 8.90 -4.84
C THR A 8 -1.62 8.70 -4.35
N SER A 9 -1.75 8.11 -3.17
CA SER A 9 -2.97 8.26 -2.39
C SER A 9 -3.30 9.75 -2.19
N PRO A 10 -4.56 10.18 -2.24
CA PRO A 10 -4.95 11.57 -2.01
C PRO A 10 -4.77 12.01 -0.56
N LEU A 11 -4.54 11.09 0.38
CA LEU A 11 -4.37 11.44 1.79
C LEU A 11 -3.13 12.32 2.00
N ARG A 12 -3.29 13.37 2.81
CA ARG A 12 -2.29 14.43 3.00
C ARG A 12 -0.89 13.91 3.26
N ARG A 13 -0.74 12.89 4.12
CA ARG A 13 0.59 12.32 4.48
C ARG A 13 1.29 11.68 3.28
N ALA A 14 0.55 10.98 2.40
CA ALA A 14 1.10 10.39 1.18
C ALA A 14 1.43 11.47 0.14
N ARG A 15 0.52 12.45 -0.05
CA ARG A 15 0.75 13.57 -0.95
C ARG A 15 2.00 14.37 -0.58
N GLN A 16 2.23 14.68 0.69
CA GLN A 16 3.41 15.40 1.14
C GLN A 16 4.71 14.67 0.77
N THR A 17 4.73 13.33 0.89
CA THR A 17 5.88 12.51 0.46
C THR A 17 6.01 12.55 -1.06
N ALA A 18 4.93 12.34 -1.79
CA ALA A 18 4.92 12.34 -3.25
C ALA A 18 5.34 13.70 -3.84
N ASP A 19 4.87 14.81 -3.26
CA ASP A 19 5.24 16.17 -3.65
C ASP A 19 6.75 16.43 -3.49
N ALA A 20 7.36 15.88 -2.43
CA ALA A 20 8.81 16.01 -2.22
C ALA A 20 9.59 15.25 -3.29
N VAL A 21 9.15 14.04 -3.64
CA VAL A 21 9.77 13.25 -4.71
C VAL A 21 9.55 13.90 -6.08
N ALA A 22 8.34 14.39 -6.38
CA ALA A 22 8.05 15.08 -7.63
C ALA A 22 8.95 16.32 -7.83
N ARG A 23 9.14 17.12 -6.78
CA ARG A 23 10.07 18.26 -6.84
C ARG A 23 11.52 17.84 -7.08
N ALA A 24 11.94 16.71 -6.52
CA ALA A 24 13.32 16.23 -6.66
C ALA A 24 13.60 15.60 -8.03
N THR A 25 12.59 14.99 -8.64
CA THR A 25 12.74 14.20 -9.88
C THR A 25 12.22 14.91 -11.13
N GLY A 26 11.31 15.88 -10.97
CA GLY A 26 10.57 16.50 -12.07
C GLY A 26 9.47 15.60 -12.67
N ALA A 27 9.23 14.41 -12.10
CA ALA A 27 8.23 13.49 -12.60
C ALA A 27 6.80 14.01 -12.36
N PRO A 28 5.87 13.80 -13.32
CA PRO A 28 4.47 14.16 -13.15
C PRO A 28 3.84 13.41 -11.96
N LEU A 29 2.96 14.10 -11.23
CA LEU A 29 2.28 13.60 -10.04
C LEU A 29 0.78 13.53 -10.26
N LEU A 30 0.21 12.34 -10.09
CA LEU A 30 -1.22 12.04 -10.17
C LEU A 30 -1.72 11.54 -8.81
N ALA A 31 -3.02 11.64 -8.57
CA ALA A 31 -3.67 11.05 -7.41
C ALA A 31 -4.63 9.94 -7.84
N ASP A 32 -4.73 8.88 -7.02
CA ASP A 32 -5.64 7.76 -7.25
C ASP A 32 -6.26 7.30 -5.93
N ASP A 33 -7.60 7.33 -5.87
CA ASP A 33 -8.37 6.95 -4.68
C ASP A 33 -8.24 5.44 -4.35
N GLY A 34 -7.94 4.61 -5.35
CA GLY A 34 -7.66 3.18 -5.13
C GLY A 34 -6.44 2.93 -4.23
N LEU A 35 -5.58 3.93 -4.04
CA LEU A 35 -4.39 3.85 -3.20
C LEU A 35 -4.59 4.37 -1.76
N ILE A 36 -5.82 4.72 -1.36
CA ILE A 36 -6.14 5.16 0.01
C ILE A 36 -5.90 4.00 1.00
N GLU A 37 -5.51 4.33 2.23
CA GLU A 37 -5.39 3.34 3.32
C GLU A 37 -6.76 2.71 3.64
N THR A 38 -6.76 1.54 4.24
CA THR A 38 -7.96 0.92 4.80
C THR A 38 -8.68 1.90 5.72
N ASP A 39 -9.99 2.06 5.52
CA ASP A 39 -10.83 2.75 6.48
C ASP A 39 -11.05 1.82 7.69
N PHE A 40 -10.46 2.16 8.82
CA PHE A 40 -10.64 1.41 10.06
C PHE A 40 -11.89 1.82 10.85
N GLY A 41 -12.70 2.74 10.33
CA GLY A 41 -13.97 3.15 10.93
C GLY A 41 -13.81 3.58 12.39
N LYS A 42 -14.53 2.94 13.31
CA LYS A 42 -14.46 3.26 14.75
C LYS A 42 -13.12 2.95 15.42
N TRP A 43 -12.21 2.29 14.72
CA TRP A 43 -10.87 1.98 15.25
C TRP A 43 -9.82 3.03 14.85
N GLU A 44 -10.20 4.02 14.01
CA GLU A 44 -9.29 5.09 13.61
C GLU A 44 -8.70 5.82 14.82
N GLY A 45 -7.38 6.07 14.75
CA GLY A 45 -6.65 6.77 15.81
C GLY A 45 -6.40 5.96 17.08
N MET A 46 -6.78 4.68 17.13
CA MET A 46 -6.57 3.79 18.27
C MET A 46 -5.43 2.81 18.00
N THR A 47 -4.74 2.42 19.04
CA THR A 47 -3.80 1.30 19.01
C THR A 47 -4.56 -0.04 18.98
N ILE A 48 -3.91 -1.09 18.46
CA ILE A 48 -4.47 -2.45 18.49
C ILE A 48 -4.78 -2.90 19.93
N ALA A 49 -3.98 -2.48 20.92
CA ALA A 49 -4.23 -2.79 22.32
C ALA A 49 -5.55 -2.17 22.81
N GLU A 50 -5.79 -0.89 22.51
CA GLU A 50 -7.05 -0.20 22.88
C GLU A 50 -8.25 -0.79 22.17
N VAL A 51 -8.12 -1.12 20.86
CA VAL A 51 -9.18 -1.78 20.10
C VAL A 51 -9.49 -3.15 20.68
N SER A 52 -8.45 -3.95 21.03
CA SER A 52 -8.62 -5.29 21.61
C SER A 52 -9.29 -5.25 22.99
N GLN A 53 -9.08 -4.20 23.77
CA GLN A 53 -9.77 -4.01 25.05
C GLN A 53 -11.26 -3.72 24.87
N ARG A 54 -11.63 -2.94 23.83
CA ARG A 54 -13.01 -2.51 23.58
C ARG A 54 -13.83 -3.52 22.77
N TRP A 55 -13.18 -4.21 21.82
CA TRP A 55 -13.82 -5.12 20.87
C TRP A 55 -13.02 -6.42 20.67
N PRO A 56 -12.75 -7.21 21.73
CA PRO A 56 -11.86 -8.37 21.66
C PRO A 56 -12.29 -9.40 20.62
N ASP A 57 -13.58 -9.70 20.54
CA ASP A 57 -14.12 -10.69 19.60
C ASP A 57 -14.02 -10.19 18.14
N GLN A 58 -14.27 -8.91 17.92
CA GLN A 58 -14.19 -8.31 16.58
C GLN A 58 -12.75 -8.27 16.08
N VAL A 59 -11.79 -7.88 16.93
CA VAL A 59 -10.36 -7.91 16.57
C VAL A 59 -9.92 -9.35 16.29
N SER A 60 -10.35 -10.30 17.11
CA SER A 60 -10.03 -11.71 16.90
C SER A 60 -10.60 -12.26 15.59
N ALA A 61 -11.80 -11.86 15.19
CA ALA A 61 -12.40 -12.22 13.91
C ALA A 61 -11.66 -11.54 12.74
N TRP A 62 -11.41 -10.23 12.86
CA TRP A 62 -10.71 -9.43 11.85
C TRP A 62 -9.29 -9.96 11.56
N MET A 63 -8.55 -10.38 12.59
CA MET A 63 -7.23 -10.97 12.42
C MET A 63 -7.21 -12.33 11.71
N ARG A 64 -8.36 -13.00 11.58
CA ARG A 64 -8.47 -14.34 10.97
C ARG A 64 -9.10 -14.33 9.59
N SER A 65 -9.74 -13.23 9.18
CA SER A 65 -10.41 -13.15 7.88
C SER A 65 -10.26 -11.78 7.26
N VAL A 66 -9.99 -11.78 5.96
CA VAL A 66 -9.96 -10.55 5.15
C VAL A 66 -11.37 -10.00 4.88
N ASP A 67 -12.42 -10.78 5.11
CA ASP A 67 -13.81 -10.41 4.86
C ASP A 67 -14.45 -9.65 6.03
N VAL A 68 -13.79 -9.65 7.18
CA VAL A 68 -14.31 -8.96 8.38
C VAL A 68 -13.85 -7.51 8.37
N ALA A 69 -14.82 -6.58 8.45
CA ALA A 69 -14.55 -5.15 8.56
C ALA A 69 -14.57 -4.67 10.03
N PRO A 70 -13.76 -3.65 10.37
CA PRO A 70 -13.98 -2.85 11.56
C PRO A 70 -15.37 -2.19 11.53
N PRO A 71 -15.99 -1.88 12.67
CA PRO A 71 -17.30 -1.24 12.70
C PRO A 71 -17.32 0.10 11.95
N GLY A 72 -18.06 0.15 10.86
CA GLY A 72 -18.18 1.33 10.00
C GLY A 72 -16.98 1.59 9.09
N GLY A 73 -16.07 0.62 8.94
CA GLY A 73 -14.92 0.70 8.06
C GLY A 73 -14.97 -0.30 6.90
N GLU A 74 -13.84 -0.48 6.22
CA GLU A 74 -13.66 -1.43 5.10
C GLU A 74 -13.14 -2.78 5.60
N SER A 75 -13.57 -3.87 4.95
CA SER A 75 -12.86 -5.15 5.02
C SER A 75 -11.59 -5.12 4.17
N PHE A 76 -10.62 -5.98 4.47
CA PHE A 76 -9.47 -6.12 3.56
C PHE A 76 -9.88 -6.66 2.19
N ALA A 77 -10.98 -7.41 2.07
CA ALA A 77 -11.51 -7.84 0.78
C ALA A 77 -11.94 -6.64 -0.09
N ASP A 78 -12.59 -5.63 0.50
CA ASP A 78 -12.95 -4.39 -0.20
C ASP A 78 -11.69 -3.64 -0.65
N VAL A 79 -10.71 -3.50 0.24
CA VAL A 79 -9.43 -2.84 -0.07
C VAL A 79 -8.67 -3.58 -1.16
N ILE A 80 -8.62 -4.92 -1.12
CA ILE A 80 -8.01 -5.76 -2.17
C ILE A 80 -8.68 -5.50 -3.52
N SER A 81 -10.00 -5.43 -3.55
CA SER A 81 -10.76 -5.18 -4.77
C SER A 81 -10.39 -3.83 -5.40
N ARG A 82 -10.43 -2.72 -4.61
CA ARG A 82 -10.13 -1.40 -5.15
C ARG A 82 -8.66 -1.19 -5.52
N VAL A 83 -7.74 -1.76 -4.73
CA VAL A 83 -6.29 -1.68 -5.01
C VAL A 83 -5.96 -2.45 -6.29
N ASN A 84 -6.51 -3.66 -6.46
CA ASN A 84 -6.30 -4.43 -7.68
C ASN A 84 -6.86 -3.72 -8.90
N ALA A 85 -8.05 -3.14 -8.82
CA ALA A 85 -8.62 -2.34 -9.90
C ALA A 85 -7.75 -1.12 -10.27
N ALA A 86 -7.18 -0.44 -9.27
CA ALA A 86 -6.24 0.65 -9.50
C ALA A 86 -4.95 0.16 -10.19
N LEU A 87 -4.36 -0.93 -9.72
CA LEU A 87 -3.17 -1.53 -10.32
C LEU A 87 -3.42 -1.97 -11.76
N ASP A 88 -4.57 -2.63 -12.04
CA ASP A 88 -4.93 -3.05 -13.40
C ASP A 88 -5.00 -1.86 -14.34
N ARG A 89 -5.66 -0.78 -13.92
CA ARG A 89 -5.74 0.46 -14.70
C ARG A 89 -4.37 1.08 -14.92
N LEU A 90 -3.59 1.27 -13.86
CA LEU A 90 -2.28 1.90 -13.95
C LEU A 90 -1.29 1.11 -14.81
N LEU A 91 -1.34 -0.22 -14.73
CA LEU A 91 -0.48 -1.08 -15.55
C LEU A 91 -0.92 -1.15 -17.01
N ALA A 92 -2.22 -1.03 -17.30
CA ALA A 92 -2.76 -1.07 -18.65
C ALA A 92 -2.63 0.26 -19.40
N GLU A 93 -2.86 1.39 -18.72
CA GLU A 93 -2.90 2.72 -19.34
C GLU A 93 -1.52 3.26 -19.69
N HIS A 94 -0.48 2.74 -19.06
CA HIS A 94 0.83 3.38 -19.11
C HIS A 94 1.94 2.40 -19.45
N GLN A 95 2.62 2.68 -20.57
CA GLN A 95 3.88 2.01 -20.93
C GLN A 95 5.05 2.61 -20.13
N PHE A 96 4.90 2.69 -18.80
CA PHE A 96 5.97 3.20 -17.95
C PHE A 96 7.08 2.16 -17.82
N ARG A 97 8.31 2.64 -17.74
CA ARG A 97 9.45 1.84 -17.31
C ARG A 97 9.56 1.83 -15.80
N THR A 98 9.23 2.98 -15.16
CA THR A 98 9.29 3.14 -13.72
C THR A 98 8.11 3.98 -13.23
N LEU A 99 7.16 3.32 -12.57
CA LEU A 99 6.02 3.91 -11.87
C LEU A 99 6.32 3.94 -10.36
N LEU A 100 6.27 5.10 -9.73
CA LEU A 100 6.33 5.21 -8.28
C LEU A 100 4.91 5.33 -7.70
N LEU A 101 4.53 4.39 -6.85
CA LEU A 101 3.32 4.47 -6.04
C LEU A 101 3.64 4.95 -4.63
N VAL A 102 3.00 6.04 -4.19
CA VAL A 102 3.11 6.54 -2.81
C VAL A 102 1.80 6.29 -2.09
N SER A 103 1.81 5.36 -1.17
CA SER A 103 0.59 4.85 -0.56
C SER A 103 0.80 4.50 0.92
N HIS A 104 0.09 3.54 1.43
CA HIS A 104 -0.01 3.15 2.83
C HIS A 104 0.25 1.66 2.99
N VAL A 105 0.26 1.21 4.25
CA VAL A 105 0.62 -0.16 4.61
C VAL A 105 -0.26 -1.19 3.90
N SER A 106 -1.58 -1.04 3.93
CA SER A 106 -2.48 -2.05 3.37
C SER A 106 -2.39 -2.13 1.84
N PRO A 107 -2.48 -1.04 1.07
CA PRO A 107 -2.33 -1.11 -0.39
C PRO A 107 -0.97 -1.65 -0.85
N ILE A 108 0.12 -1.30 -0.17
CA ILE A 108 1.46 -1.81 -0.52
C ILE A 108 1.56 -3.31 -0.28
N LYS A 109 1.05 -3.80 0.87
CA LYS A 109 0.99 -5.25 1.15
C LYS A 109 0.16 -6.00 0.12
N ILE A 110 -0.97 -5.43 -0.30
CA ILE A 110 -1.85 -6.02 -1.31
C ILE A 110 -1.12 -6.12 -2.66
N ALA A 111 -0.42 -5.06 -3.09
CA ALA A 111 0.37 -5.10 -4.31
C ALA A 111 1.46 -6.18 -4.26
N ALA A 112 2.14 -6.33 -3.12
CA ALA A 112 3.14 -7.36 -2.91
C ALA A 112 2.52 -8.77 -2.93
N CYS A 113 1.40 -8.99 -2.23
CA CYS A 113 0.68 -10.28 -2.26
C CYS A 113 0.24 -10.65 -3.67
N ARG A 114 -0.32 -9.68 -4.42
CA ARG A 114 -0.69 -9.89 -5.82
C ARG A 114 0.51 -10.31 -6.67
N ALA A 115 1.64 -9.61 -6.56
CA ALA A 115 2.84 -9.91 -7.32
C ALA A 115 3.41 -11.30 -7.02
N MET A 116 3.27 -11.77 -5.79
CA MET A 116 3.73 -13.10 -5.34
C MET A 116 2.69 -14.21 -5.59
N LEU A 117 1.50 -13.90 -6.12
CA LEU A 117 0.35 -14.83 -6.20
C LEU A 117 0.02 -15.44 -4.82
N ALA A 118 0.28 -14.69 -3.75
CA ALA A 118 0.08 -15.14 -2.39
C ALA A 118 -1.40 -15.05 -1.98
N PRO A 119 -1.89 -15.97 -1.14
CA PRO A 119 -3.23 -15.85 -0.57
C PRO A 119 -3.44 -14.50 0.13
N PRO A 120 -4.65 -13.90 0.08
CA PRO A 120 -4.94 -12.61 0.71
C PRO A 120 -4.53 -12.53 2.19
N ALA A 121 -4.69 -13.61 2.96
CA ALA A 121 -4.29 -13.68 4.36
C ALA A 121 -2.79 -13.46 4.60
N THR A 122 -1.96 -13.54 3.56
CA THR A 122 -0.51 -13.26 3.65
C THR A 122 -0.24 -11.81 4.06
N LEU A 123 -1.16 -10.87 3.81
CA LEU A 123 -1.03 -9.47 4.22
C LEU A 123 -0.80 -9.31 5.74
N PHE A 124 -1.32 -10.23 6.57
CA PHE A 124 -1.09 -10.26 8.02
C PHE A 124 0.32 -10.73 8.41
N ARG A 125 1.12 -11.23 7.48
CA ARG A 125 2.47 -11.77 7.68
C ARG A 125 3.56 -10.84 7.15
N ILE A 126 3.20 -9.73 6.52
CA ILE A 126 4.14 -8.75 5.98
C ILE A 126 4.27 -7.60 6.97
N GLN A 127 5.50 -7.25 7.34
CA GLN A 127 5.81 -6.02 8.08
C GLN A 127 6.25 -4.95 7.09
N LEU A 128 5.74 -3.73 7.25
CA LEU A 128 6.22 -2.54 6.53
C LEU A 128 6.46 -1.42 7.53
N ASP A 129 7.62 -0.82 7.43
CA ASP A 129 8.03 0.31 8.25
C ASP A 129 7.71 1.63 7.54
N VAL A 130 7.68 2.73 8.30
CA VAL A 130 7.43 4.06 7.77
C VAL A 130 8.53 4.44 6.78
N ALA A 131 8.14 5.00 5.65
CA ALA A 131 9.03 5.41 4.56
C ALA A 131 9.87 4.26 3.96
N SER A 132 9.47 3.01 4.15
CA SER A 132 10.10 1.87 3.48
C SER A 132 9.83 1.87 1.97
N LEU A 133 10.74 1.28 1.22
CA LEU A 133 10.64 1.08 -0.22
C LEU A 133 10.36 -0.40 -0.52
N CYS A 134 9.46 -0.62 -1.49
CA CYS A 134 9.20 -1.94 -2.07
C CYS A 134 9.42 -1.84 -3.58
N GLU A 135 10.11 -2.78 -4.18
CA GLU A 135 10.33 -2.83 -5.62
C GLU A 135 9.70 -4.10 -6.20
N ILE A 136 8.80 -3.90 -7.18
CA ILE A 136 8.10 -4.98 -7.88
C ILE A 136 8.30 -4.79 -9.38
N GLY A 137 8.85 -5.78 -10.05
CA GLY A 137 8.90 -5.84 -11.51
C GLY A 137 7.62 -6.47 -12.05
N TRP A 138 6.91 -5.76 -12.92
CA TRP A 138 5.76 -6.24 -13.67
C TRP A 138 6.16 -6.41 -15.12
N PHE A 139 5.86 -7.56 -15.72
CA PHE A 139 6.23 -7.87 -17.10
C PHE A 139 4.99 -7.90 -17.99
N ALA A 140 5.17 -7.50 -19.24
CA ALA A 140 4.07 -7.40 -20.22
C ALA A 140 3.39 -8.74 -20.52
N ASP A 141 4.08 -9.86 -20.34
CA ASP A 141 3.61 -11.23 -20.48
C ASP A 141 2.89 -11.77 -19.23
N GLY A 142 2.70 -10.93 -18.21
CA GLY A 142 1.85 -11.19 -17.06
C GLY A 142 2.54 -11.51 -15.74
N PRO A 143 3.72 -12.14 -15.63
CA PRO A 143 4.37 -12.42 -14.37
C PRO A 143 4.85 -11.15 -13.66
N ALA A 144 4.99 -11.25 -12.34
CA ALA A 144 5.57 -10.20 -11.51
C ALA A 144 6.66 -10.79 -10.61
N VAL A 145 7.64 -9.95 -10.22
CA VAL A 145 8.73 -10.35 -9.32
C VAL A 145 8.90 -9.29 -8.24
N VAL A 146 8.79 -9.67 -6.98
CA VAL A 146 9.15 -8.81 -5.85
C VAL A 146 10.67 -8.83 -5.71
N ARG A 147 11.33 -7.69 -5.94
CA ARG A 147 12.79 -7.55 -5.86
C ARG A 147 13.24 -7.14 -4.48
N SER A 148 12.48 -6.24 -3.83
CA SER A 148 12.68 -5.86 -2.44
C SER A 148 11.36 -5.60 -1.75
N LEU A 149 11.32 -5.82 -0.45
CA LEU A 149 10.18 -5.55 0.41
C LEU A 149 10.67 -4.93 1.72
N ASN A 150 10.05 -3.83 2.14
CA ASN A 150 10.39 -3.14 3.39
C ASN A 150 11.86 -2.66 3.46
N ASP A 151 12.43 -2.18 2.37
CA ASP A 151 13.79 -1.62 2.40
C ASP A 151 13.81 -0.24 3.06
N THR A 152 14.53 -0.12 4.16
CA THR A 152 14.74 1.11 4.93
C THR A 152 16.21 1.56 4.96
N ALA A 153 17.08 0.97 4.13
CA ALA A 153 18.52 1.24 4.14
C ALA A 153 18.87 2.72 3.88
N HIS A 154 18.02 3.43 3.13
CA HIS A 154 18.18 4.87 2.87
C HIS A 154 17.99 5.73 4.13
N LEU A 155 17.20 5.28 5.12
CA LEU A 155 16.93 6.04 6.35
C LEU A 155 18.16 6.07 7.26
N SER A 156 18.97 5.01 7.29
CA SER A 156 20.19 4.95 8.08
C SER A 156 21.30 5.91 7.59
N ARG A 157 21.21 6.36 6.34
CA ARG A 157 22.15 7.32 5.73
C ARG A 157 21.76 8.79 5.99
N ALA A 158 20.48 9.05 6.29
CA ALA A 158 19.98 10.40 6.54
C ALA A 158 20.29 10.92 7.95
N GLY A 159 20.75 10.06 8.85
CA GLY A 159 21.09 10.37 10.24
C GLY A 159 22.59 10.48 10.54
N ARG A 160 23.44 10.59 9.51
CA ARG A 160 24.89 10.82 9.66
C ARG A 160 25.30 12.20 9.17
#